data_3d90194cf0f5c3df5f2b6851936c9762
#
_entry.id   3d90194cf0f5c3df5f2b6851936c9762
#
_cell.length_a   1.000
_cell.length_b   1.000
_cell.length_c   1.000
_cell.angle_alpha   90.00
_cell.angle_beta   90.00
_cell.angle_gamma   90.00
#
_symmetry.space_group_name_H-M   'P 1'
#
loop_
_entity.id
_entity.type
_entity.pdbx_description
1 polymer ?
#
loop_
_entity_poly.entity_id
_entity_poly.type
_entity_poly.pdbx_seq_one_letter_code
_entity_poly.pdbx_strand_id
1 'polypeptide(L)'
;MLLSAKFENIYSFNEETRILFTASKSDQLPLQVSRAEKRDDISVLRMGLIYGANASGKSNIIKCLAIIKEFALNGWSNLKYNYFKMTDEPQERSSIELEFKADNQFFAYGIAFSKGGLLEEWLYKTGSRNDTMIFERKRNGDSWDNTIAPQFLKNEDGQFLKFLIDGTPTKGTFLSEYIKRNGKGIDTIKSARKWFENLNIIFPNTHRTDFPFRVVNDTQFRTGCRSQLGMGNLFYVYWGR
;
A
#
# COMPACT_ATOMS: atom_id res chain seq x y z
N MET A 1 -0.89 -4.94 8.92
CA MET A 1 -2.36 -4.83 8.88
C MET A 1 -2.73 -3.66 7.99
N LEU A 2 -3.67 -3.79 7.06
CA LEU A 2 -4.22 -2.68 6.28
C LEU A 2 -5.37 -2.04 7.07
N LEU A 3 -5.34 -0.72 7.21
CA LEU A 3 -6.36 0.04 7.93
C LEU A 3 -7.34 0.74 6.98
N SER A 4 -6.79 1.37 5.95
CA SER A 4 -7.61 2.00 4.91
C SER A 4 -6.91 2.01 3.56
N ALA A 5 -7.68 2.14 2.50
CA ALA A 5 -7.20 2.36 1.14
C ALA A 5 -8.02 3.48 0.50
N LYS A 6 -7.35 4.43 -0.13
CA LYS A 6 -7.96 5.52 -0.90
C LYS A 6 -7.58 5.39 -2.36
N PHE A 7 -8.51 5.65 -3.23
CA PHE A 7 -8.35 5.62 -4.68
C PHE A 7 -9.04 6.85 -5.29
N GLU A 8 -8.41 7.48 -6.24
CA GLU A 8 -8.95 8.64 -6.95
C GLU A 8 -8.57 8.59 -8.42
N ASN A 9 -9.50 8.89 -9.29
CA ASN A 9 -9.35 8.93 -10.75
C ASN A 9 -8.64 7.69 -11.33
N ILE A 10 -9.05 6.49 -10.92
CA ILE A 10 -8.47 5.23 -11.38
C ILE A 10 -9.54 4.16 -11.58
N TYR A 11 -9.55 3.49 -12.71
CA TYR A 11 -10.50 2.45 -13.11
C TYR A 11 -11.97 2.91 -13.00
N SER A 12 -12.69 2.45 -11.97
CA SER A 12 -14.08 2.77 -11.68
C SER A 12 -14.26 3.85 -10.59
N PHE A 13 -13.17 4.37 -10.07
CA PHE A 13 -13.17 5.39 -9.03
C PHE A 13 -12.90 6.76 -9.66
N ASN A 14 -13.92 7.63 -9.71
CA ASN A 14 -13.80 8.99 -10.21
C ASN A 14 -13.25 9.91 -9.12
N GLU A 15 -14.03 10.05 -8.06
CA GLU A 15 -13.66 10.85 -6.89
C GLU A 15 -12.90 10.04 -5.86
N GLU A 16 -12.34 10.70 -4.85
CA GLU A 16 -11.70 10.03 -3.73
C GLU A 16 -12.67 9.02 -3.09
N THR A 17 -12.33 7.77 -3.25
CA THR A 17 -13.07 6.66 -2.64
C THR A 17 -12.21 6.03 -1.57
N ARG A 18 -12.72 5.97 -0.34
CA ARG A 18 -12.02 5.38 0.80
C ARG A 18 -12.68 4.10 1.26
N ILE A 19 -11.90 3.05 1.39
CA ILE A 19 -12.30 1.77 1.97
C ILE A 19 -11.64 1.65 3.34
N LEU A 20 -12.46 1.42 4.38
CA LEU A 20 -11.99 1.24 5.74
C LEU A 20 -12.00 -0.24 6.11
N PHE A 21 -10.90 -0.69 6.69
CA PHE A 21 -10.75 -2.03 7.27
C PHE A 21 -10.79 -1.99 8.81
N THR A 22 -11.15 -0.84 9.39
CA THR A 22 -11.35 -0.69 10.82
C THR A 22 -12.73 -1.23 11.20
N ALA A 23 -12.78 -1.98 12.31
CA ALA A 23 -14.02 -2.51 12.82
C ALA A 23 -14.79 -1.44 13.61
N SER A 24 -16.12 -1.51 13.57
CA SER A 24 -16.96 -0.78 14.52
C SER A 24 -16.76 -1.31 15.95
N LYS A 25 -17.11 -0.50 16.94
CA LYS A 25 -17.08 -0.90 18.36
C LYS A 25 -18.21 -1.93 18.66
N SER A 26 -18.06 -3.14 18.14
CA SER A 26 -19.00 -4.23 18.40
C SER A 26 -18.24 -5.42 19.01
N ASP A 27 -18.67 -5.89 20.16
CA ASP A 27 -18.09 -7.06 20.84
C ASP A 27 -18.67 -8.40 20.35
N GLN A 28 -19.55 -8.37 19.33
CA GLN A 28 -20.28 -9.58 18.90
C GLN A 28 -19.38 -10.61 18.19
N LEU A 29 -18.27 -10.19 17.58
CA LEU A 29 -17.41 -11.08 16.79
C LEU A 29 -15.92 -10.84 17.09
N PRO A 30 -15.45 -11.10 18.32
CA PRO A 30 -14.09 -10.79 18.75
C PRO A 30 -13.01 -11.53 17.95
N LEU A 31 -13.32 -12.69 17.37
CA LEU A 31 -12.39 -13.47 16.55
C LEU A 31 -12.17 -12.89 15.15
N GLN A 32 -13.07 -12.02 14.68
CA GLN A 32 -12.97 -11.40 13.35
C GLN A 32 -12.19 -10.09 13.35
N VAL A 33 -11.83 -9.59 14.51
CA VAL A 33 -11.06 -8.37 14.67
C VAL A 33 -9.69 -8.64 15.28
N SER A 34 -8.74 -7.80 14.94
CA SER A 34 -7.41 -7.76 15.54
C SER A 34 -7.21 -6.38 16.13
N ARG A 35 -6.88 -6.30 17.41
CA ARG A 35 -6.56 -5.03 18.06
C ARG A 35 -5.21 -4.53 17.52
N ALA A 36 -5.18 -3.31 17.05
CA ALA A 36 -3.94 -2.62 16.79
C ALA A 36 -3.51 -2.01 18.13
N GLU A 37 -2.62 -2.68 18.87
CA GLU A 37 -2.06 -2.14 20.09
C GLU A 37 -1.48 -0.75 19.82
N LYS A 38 -2.02 0.27 20.52
CA LYS A 38 -1.77 1.73 20.36
C LYS A 38 -2.30 2.32 19.04
N ARG A 39 -2.36 3.61 18.94
CA ARG A 39 -3.14 4.49 18.07
C ARG A 39 -4.64 4.38 18.41
N ASP A 40 -4.94 4.64 19.69
CA ASP A 40 -6.29 4.73 20.26
C ASP A 40 -7.13 3.44 20.13
N ASP A 41 -6.49 2.26 20.28
CA ASP A 41 -7.14 0.94 20.30
C ASP A 41 -8.02 0.64 19.08
N ILE A 42 -7.55 1.02 17.90
CA ILE A 42 -8.23 0.69 16.65
C ILE A 42 -8.30 -0.83 16.49
N SER A 43 -9.50 -1.35 16.32
CA SER A 43 -9.72 -2.72 15.91
C SER A 43 -9.76 -2.81 14.39
N VAL A 44 -9.02 -3.76 13.80
CA VAL A 44 -8.91 -3.96 12.37
C VAL A 44 -9.59 -5.28 11.99
N LEU A 45 -10.37 -5.25 10.93
CA LEU A 45 -11.03 -6.45 10.40
C LEU A 45 -9.97 -7.44 9.89
N ARG A 46 -10.08 -8.71 10.31
CA ARG A 46 -9.23 -9.79 9.80
C ARG A 46 -9.64 -10.24 8.40
N MET A 47 -10.89 -10.04 8.04
CA MET A 47 -11.48 -10.43 6.78
C MET A 47 -12.51 -9.41 6.33
N GLY A 48 -12.55 -9.11 5.04
CA GLY A 48 -13.59 -8.33 4.38
C GLY A 48 -14.06 -9.08 3.13
N LEU A 49 -15.36 -9.11 2.92
CA LEU A 49 -15.98 -9.65 1.70
C LEU A 49 -16.56 -8.49 0.89
N ILE A 50 -16.21 -8.44 -0.40
CA ILE A 50 -16.73 -7.45 -1.32
C ILE A 50 -17.60 -8.19 -2.35
N TYR A 51 -18.89 -7.89 -2.34
CA TYR A 51 -19.86 -8.46 -3.27
C TYR A 51 -20.63 -7.36 -4.00
N GLY A 52 -21.23 -7.72 -5.11
CA GLY A 52 -22.00 -6.80 -5.94
C GLY A 52 -22.15 -7.33 -7.36
N ALA A 53 -22.93 -6.65 -8.21
CA ALA A 53 -23.18 -7.02 -9.60
C ALA A 53 -21.89 -7.12 -10.43
N ASN A 54 -21.93 -7.84 -11.54
CA ASN A 54 -20.81 -7.85 -12.49
C ASN A 54 -20.57 -6.42 -13.00
N ALA A 55 -19.29 -6.12 -13.27
CA ALA A 55 -18.83 -4.79 -13.67
C ALA A 55 -18.96 -3.67 -12.62
N SER A 56 -19.38 -3.95 -11.37
CA SER A 56 -19.48 -2.94 -10.29
C SER A 56 -18.13 -2.44 -9.73
N GLY A 57 -17.00 -2.81 -10.32
CA GLY A 57 -15.68 -2.32 -9.90
C GLY A 57 -14.97 -3.13 -8.81
N LYS A 58 -15.54 -4.25 -8.31
CA LYS A 58 -14.93 -5.06 -7.23
C LYS A 58 -13.46 -5.43 -7.47
N SER A 59 -13.16 -5.90 -8.68
CA SER A 59 -11.79 -6.29 -9.06
C SER A 59 -10.85 -5.09 -9.18
N ASN A 60 -11.38 -3.90 -9.38
CA ASN A 60 -10.56 -2.69 -9.52
C ASN A 60 -9.91 -2.30 -8.19
N ILE A 61 -10.54 -2.62 -7.05
CA ILE A 61 -9.93 -2.45 -5.73
C ILE A 61 -8.61 -3.24 -5.65
N ILE A 62 -8.65 -4.51 -6.04
CA ILE A 62 -7.46 -5.39 -5.99
C ILE A 62 -6.40 -4.94 -6.99
N LYS A 63 -6.81 -4.46 -8.17
CA LYS A 63 -5.88 -3.88 -9.15
C LYS A 63 -5.19 -2.63 -8.60
N CYS A 64 -5.91 -1.75 -7.90
CA CYS A 64 -5.32 -0.58 -7.24
C CYS A 64 -4.29 -0.98 -6.17
N LEU A 65 -4.61 -1.98 -5.34
CA LEU A 65 -3.66 -2.52 -4.36
C LEU A 65 -2.41 -3.12 -5.03
N ALA A 66 -2.58 -3.78 -6.19
CA ALA A 66 -1.45 -4.32 -6.96
C ALA A 66 -0.58 -3.19 -7.53
N ILE A 67 -1.18 -2.14 -8.03
CA ILE A 67 -0.47 -0.97 -8.57
C ILE A 67 0.40 -0.34 -7.49
N ILE A 68 -0.16 0.03 -6.34
CA ILE A 68 0.64 0.69 -5.30
C ILE A 68 1.73 -0.24 -4.74
N LYS A 69 1.46 -1.54 -4.64
CA LYS A 69 2.50 -2.52 -4.28
C LYS A 69 3.64 -2.53 -5.29
N GLU A 70 3.34 -2.55 -6.58
CA GLU A 70 4.34 -2.56 -7.65
C GLU A 70 5.18 -1.27 -7.60
N PHE A 71 4.55 -0.11 -7.44
CA PHE A 71 5.27 1.15 -7.25
C PHE A 71 6.19 1.12 -6.04
N ALA A 72 5.69 0.67 -4.90
CA ALA A 72 6.45 0.63 -3.65
C ALA A 72 7.70 -0.27 -3.74
N LEU A 73 7.62 -1.37 -4.50
CA LEU A 73 8.68 -2.37 -4.58
C LEU A 73 9.62 -2.16 -5.77
N ASN A 74 9.08 -1.81 -6.94
CA ASN A 74 9.79 -1.82 -8.21
C ASN A 74 9.89 -0.44 -8.88
N GLY A 75 9.13 0.55 -8.38
CA GLY A 75 9.00 1.86 -9.01
C GLY A 75 8.02 1.83 -10.20
N TRP A 76 8.07 2.87 -11.03
CA TRP A 76 7.24 2.91 -12.23
C TRP A 76 7.67 1.80 -13.20
N SER A 77 6.86 0.78 -13.30
CA SER A 77 6.91 -0.16 -14.42
C SER A 77 5.87 0.29 -15.47
N ASN A 78 5.94 -0.26 -16.69
CA ASN A 78 4.94 0.01 -17.73
C ASN A 78 3.56 -0.61 -17.35
N LEU A 79 3.09 -0.29 -16.14
CA LEU A 79 1.82 -0.75 -15.64
C LEU A 79 0.70 -0.17 -16.49
N LYS A 80 -0.04 -1.07 -17.13
CA LYS A 80 -1.26 -0.70 -17.83
C LYS A 80 -2.33 -0.41 -16.79
N TYR A 81 -2.63 0.86 -16.57
CA TYR A 81 -3.79 1.29 -15.80
C TYR A 81 -4.72 2.14 -16.66
N ASN A 82 -5.94 2.27 -16.22
CA ASN A 82 -6.89 3.19 -16.82
C ASN A 82 -7.31 4.21 -15.75
N TYR A 83 -7.16 5.51 -16.06
CA TYR A 83 -7.86 6.53 -15.31
C TYR A 83 -9.37 6.38 -15.53
N PHE A 84 -10.17 7.05 -14.71
CA PHE A 84 -11.61 7.06 -14.88
C PHE A 84 -11.98 7.74 -16.22
N LYS A 85 -12.83 7.09 -17.03
CA LYS A 85 -13.10 7.51 -18.41
C LYS A 85 -14.53 8.06 -18.62
N MET A 86 -15.39 7.91 -17.62
CA MET A 86 -16.80 8.29 -17.74
C MET A 86 -17.01 9.69 -17.15
N THR A 87 -16.26 10.68 -17.65
CA THR A 87 -16.37 12.09 -17.28
C THR A 87 -16.12 12.94 -18.51
N ASP A 88 -16.78 14.09 -18.59
CA ASP A 88 -16.60 15.05 -19.67
C ASP A 88 -15.26 15.80 -19.57
N GLU A 89 -14.70 15.89 -18.34
CA GLU A 89 -13.41 16.51 -18.06
C GLU A 89 -12.44 15.49 -17.45
N PRO A 90 -11.71 14.73 -18.27
CA PRO A 90 -10.79 13.73 -17.78
C PRO A 90 -9.62 14.39 -17.02
N GLN A 91 -9.48 14.03 -15.77
CA GLN A 91 -8.32 14.41 -14.97
C GLN A 91 -7.14 13.50 -15.33
N GLU A 92 -5.96 14.10 -15.44
CA GLU A 92 -4.74 13.30 -15.73
C GLU A 92 -4.13 12.67 -14.48
N ARG A 93 -4.36 13.25 -13.30
CA ARG A 93 -3.79 12.80 -12.04
C ARG A 93 -4.65 11.70 -11.42
N SER A 94 -4.06 10.54 -11.21
CA SER A 94 -4.62 9.45 -10.41
C SER A 94 -3.86 9.34 -9.09
N SER A 95 -4.51 8.92 -8.01
CA SER A 95 -3.84 8.69 -6.74
C SER A 95 -4.30 7.41 -6.03
N ILE A 96 -3.37 6.83 -5.27
CA ILE A 96 -3.62 5.69 -4.38
C ILE A 96 -2.86 5.95 -3.08
N GLU A 97 -3.55 5.79 -1.95
CA GLU A 97 -2.94 5.85 -0.62
C GLU A 97 -3.40 4.66 0.23
N LEU A 98 -2.47 4.07 0.97
CA LEU A 98 -2.76 3.02 1.94
C LEU A 98 -2.33 3.45 3.33
N GLU A 99 -3.24 3.31 4.31
CA GLU A 99 -2.87 3.34 5.72
C GLU A 99 -2.71 1.90 6.24
N PHE A 100 -1.60 1.63 6.91
CA PHE A 100 -1.29 0.29 7.39
C PHE A 100 -0.45 0.31 8.67
N LYS A 101 -0.47 -0.81 9.39
CA LYS A 101 0.43 -1.06 10.51
C LYS A 101 1.51 -2.06 10.13
N ALA A 102 2.78 -1.71 10.41
CA ALA A 102 3.94 -2.57 10.30
C ALA A 102 4.85 -2.39 11.53
N ASP A 103 5.38 -3.48 12.10
CA ASP A 103 6.32 -3.49 13.23
C ASP A 103 5.94 -2.49 14.36
N ASN A 104 4.68 -2.54 14.81
CA ASN A 104 4.12 -1.64 15.84
C ASN A 104 4.09 -0.14 15.49
N GLN A 105 4.29 0.23 14.25
CA GLN A 105 4.17 1.59 13.74
C GLN A 105 3.04 1.67 12.71
N PHE A 106 2.41 2.84 12.63
CA PHE A 106 1.34 3.11 11.68
C PHE A 106 1.86 4.04 10.59
N PHE A 107 1.49 3.76 9.36
CA PHE A 107 1.99 4.45 8.18
C PHE A 107 0.86 4.85 7.25
N ALA A 108 1.04 5.96 6.54
CA ALA A 108 0.33 6.29 5.32
C ALA A 108 1.37 6.39 4.19
N TYR A 109 1.27 5.53 3.20
CA TYR A 109 2.08 5.59 1.99
C TYR A 109 1.17 5.82 0.79
N GLY A 110 1.53 6.79 -0.01
CA GLY A 110 0.75 7.13 -1.17
C GLY A 110 1.59 7.54 -2.36
N ILE A 111 0.97 7.47 -3.52
CA ILE A 111 1.49 7.87 -4.81
C ILE A 111 0.44 8.63 -5.59
N ALA A 112 0.87 9.63 -6.33
CA ALA A 112 0.08 10.22 -7.41
C ALA A 112 0.84 10.07 -8.73
N PHE A 113 0.13 9.79 -9.80
CA PHE A 113 0.72 9.47 -11.11
C PHE A 113 -0.22 9.83 -12.25
N SER A 114 0.34 9.91 -13.45
CA SER A 114 -0.38 10.12 -14.69
C SER A 114 0.11 9.11 -15.74
N LYS A 115 -0.38 9.20 -16.97
CA LYS A 115 0.16 8.41 -18.08
C LYS A 115 1.65 8.68 -18.32
N GLY A 116 2.11 9.89 -18.01
CA GLY A 116 3.51 10.33 -18.17
C GLY A 116 4.46 9.83 -17.08
N GLY A 117 3.95 9.23 -16.00
CA GLY A 117 4.77 8.72 -14.91
C GLY A 117 4.32 9.15 -13.52
N LEU A 118 5.20 8.95 -12.55
CA LEU A 118 4.99 9.34 -11.16
C LEU A 118 4.97 10.89 -11.07
N LEU A 119 4.03 11.41 -10.28
CA LEU A 119 3.89 12.83 -9.97
C LEU A 119 4.25 13.13 -8.51
N GLU A 120 3.82 12.28 -7.60
CA GLU A 120 4.06 12.46 -6.17
C GLU A 120 4.27 11.10 -5.49
N GLU A 121 5.10 11.10 -4.44
CA GLU A 121 5.28 9.95 -3.55
C GLU A 121 5.44 10.49 -2.12
N TRP A 122 4.76 9.87 -1.17
CA TRP A 122 4.87 10.26 0.24
C TRP A 122 4.82 9.07 1.17
N LEU A 123 5.49 9.22 2.31
CA LEU A 123 5.41 8.30 3.44
C LEU A 123 5.31 9.11 4.74
N TYR A 124 4.27 8.84 5.50
CA TYR A 124 4.05 9.40 6.82
C TYR A 124 3.99 8.27 7.86
N LYS A 125 4.48 8.58 9.04
CA LYS A 125 4.14 7.84 10.25
C LYS A 125 2.89 8.46 10.85
N THR A 126 1.80 7.70 10.91
CA THR A 126 0.53 8.23 11.40
C THR A 126 0.42 8.03 12.92
N GLY A 127 0.09 9.09 13.62
CA GLY A 127 -0.08 9.13 15.06
C GLY A 127 -1.54 9.27 15.48
N SER A 128 -1.80 9.26 16.78
CA SER A 128 -3.16 9.48 17.32
C SER A 128 -3.59 10.94 17.26
N ARG A 129 -2.65 11.87 17.31
CA ARG A 129 -2.93 13.32 17.27
C ARG A 129 -2.37 13.99 16.03
N ASN A 130 -1.14 13.68 15.66
CA ASN A 130 -0.46 14.29 14.52
C ASN A 130 0.28 13.21 13.71
N ASP A 131 0.26 13.37 12.41
CA ASP A 131 1.07 12.61 11.51
C ASP A 131 2.46 13.23 11.38
N THR A 132 3.46 12.40 11.24
CA THR A 132 4.85 12.82 11.08
C THR A 132 5.33 12.42 9.69
N MET A 133 5.66 13.40 8.86
CA MET A 133 6.26 13.15 7.57
C MET A 133 7.58 12.39 7.75
N ILE A 134 7.81 11.40 6.91
CA ILE A 134 9.10 10.72 6.77
C ILE A 134 9.79 11.29 5.54
N PHE A 135 9.11 11.23 4.39
CA PHE A 135 9.53 11.90 3.16
C PHE A 135 8.34 12.25 2.27
N GLU A 136 8.57 13.24 1.42
CA GLU A 136 7.73 13.59 0.28
C GLU A 136 8.59 13.86 -0.95
N ARG A 137 8.06 13.49 -2.10
CA ARG A 137 8.61 13.82 -3.41
C ARG A 137 7.47 14.34 -4.27
N LYS A 138 7.67 15.48 -4.90
CA LYS A 138 6.69 16.10 -5.76
C LYS A 138 7.35 16.56 -7.05
N ARG A 139 6.78 16.17 -8.17
CA ARG A 139 7.28 16.57 -9.48
C ARG A 139 6.94 18.03 -9.75
N ASN A 140 7.93 18.80 -10.16
CA ASN A 140 7.81 20.20 -10.54
C ASN A 140 8.42 20.39 -11.93
N GLY A 141 7.60 20.28 -12.98
CA GLY A 141 8.07 20.23 -14.35
C GLY A 141 8.99 19.01 -14.61
N ASP A 142 10.24 19.28 -14.96
CA ASP A 142 11.26 18.25 -15.16
C ASP A 142 12.09 17.94 -13.90
N SER A 143 11.91 18.70 -12.84
CA SER A 143 12.59 18.54 -11.56
C SER A 143 11.71 17.84 -10.51
N TRP A 144 12.33 17.52 -9.39
CA TRP A 144 11.66 16.95 -8.20
C TRP A 144 11.94 17.79 -6.98
N ASP A 145 10.89 18.19 -6.29
CA ASP A 145 10.96 18.76 -4.96
C ASP A 145 10.97 17.61 -3.95
N ASN A 146 12.13 17.35 -3.37
CA ASN A 146 12.35 16.24 -2.44
C ASN A 146 12.48 16.76 -1.02
N THR A 147 11.69 16.22 -0.10
CA THR A 147 11.71 16.57 1.31
C THR A 147 11.85 15.32 2.18
N ILE A 148 12.83 15.32 3.07
CA ILE A 148 12.97 14.33 4.16
C ILE A 148 12.86 15.08 5.47
N ALA A 149 12.14 14.51 6.43
CA ALA A 149 11.97 15.15 7.72
C ALA A 149 13.31 15.32 8.45
N PRO A 150 13.56 16.50 9.08
CA PRO A 150 14.85 16.85 9.66
C PRO A 150 15.39 15.84 10.69
N GLN A 151 14.51 15.14 11.41
CA GLN A 151 14.92 14.14 12.39
C GLN A 151 15.67 12.96 11.78
N PHE A 152 15.48 12.67 10.47
CA PHE A 152 16.15 11.60 9.76
C PHE A 152 17.44 12.04 9.06
N LEU A 153 17.75 13.35 9.10
CA LEU A 153 18.92 13.92 8.43
C LEU A 153 20.12 14.20 9.36
N LYS A 154 20.03 13.83 10.64
CA LYS A 154 21.00 14.26 11.66
C LYS A 154 22.32 13.50 11.70
N ASN A 155 22.47 12.41 10.97
CA ASN A 155 23.64 11.52 10.97
C ASN A 155 24.09 11.17 9.54
N GLU A 156 25.13 10.36 9.42
CA GLU A 156 25.65 9.88 8.11
C GLU A 156 24.58 9.17 7.29
N ASP A 157 23.68 8.44 7.92
CA ASP A 157 22.55 7.80 7.25
C ASP A 157 21.60 8.85 6.63
N GLY A 158 21.47 10.01 7.25
CA GLY A 158 20.66 11.11 6.73
C GLY A 158 21.26 11.74 5.47
N GLN A 159 22.58 11.87 5.38
CA GLN A 159 23.24 12.34 4.16
C GLN A 159 23.05 11.33 3.01
N PHE A 160 23.16 10.05 3.32
CA PHE A 160 22.90 8.98 2.35
C PHE A 160 21.45 9.01 1.86
N LEU A 161 20.48 9.24 2.74
CA LEU A 161 19.08 9.34 2.36
C LEU A 161 18.84 10.54 1.43
N LYS A 162 19.42 11.69 1.74
CA LYS A 162 19.31 12.88 0.89
C LYS A 162 19.92 12.61 -0.49
N PHE A 163 21.11 12.04 -0.54
CA PHE A 163 21.73 11.64 -1.80
C PHE A 163 20.85 10.65 -2.59
N LEU A 164 20.24 9.70 -1.88
CA LEU A 164 19.40 8.68 -2.50
C LEU A 164 18.10 9.26 -3.06
N ILE A 165 17.41 10.13 -2.30
CA ILE A 165 16.14 10.72 -2.74
C ILE A 165 16.37 11.65 -3.94
N ASP A 166 17.45 12.44 -3.91
CA ASP A 166 17.82 13.36 -5.00
C ASP A 166 18.29 12.59 -6.24
N GLY A 167 18.93 11.43 -6.07
CA GLY A 167 19.35 10.53 -7.13
C GLY A 167 18.28 9.52 -7.60
N THR A 168 17.07 9.59 -7.06
CA THR A 168 16.00 8.68 -7.47
C THR A 168 15.51 9.02 -8.88
N PRO A 169 15.53 8.05 -9.83
CA PRO A 169 15.09 8.30 -11.20
C PRO A 169 13.64 8.78 -11.28
N THR A 170 13.30 9.50 -12.33
CA THR A 170 11.92 9.99 -12.60
C THR A 170 10.89 8.87 -12.64
N LYS A 171 11.29 7.69 -13.09
CA LYS A 171 10.47 6.49 -13.12
C LYS A 171 10.62 5.61 -11.87
N GLY A 172 11.47 5.97 -10.93
CA GLY A 172 11.67 5.27 -9.66
C GLY A 172 10.80 5.86 -8.56
N THR A 173 10.41 5.04 -7.60
CA THR A 173 9.95 5.51 -6.29
C THR A 173 11.13 5.51 -5.32
N PHE A 174 11.14 6.44 -4.37
CA PHE A 174 12.19 6.48 -3.37
C PHE A 174 12.20 5.19 -2.53
N LEU A 175 11.01 4.66 -2.22
CA LEU A 175 10.89 3.42 -1.47
C LEU A 175 11.50 2.23 -2.23
N SER A 176 11.36 2.16 -3.56
CA SER A 176 11.98 1.11 -4.38
C SER A 176 13.50 1.26 -4.46
N GLU A 177 14.00 2.50 -4.64
CA GLU A 177 15.44 2.77 -4.75
C GLU A 177 16.17 2.59 -3.43
N TYR A 178 15.53 2.92 -2.31
CA TYR A 178 16.09 2.72 -0.97
C TYR A 178 16.60 1.30 -0.75
N ILE A 179 15.98 0.33 -1.38
CA ILE A 179 16.36 -1.07 -1.23
C ILE A 179 17.33 -1.54 -2.29
N LYS A 180 17.14 -1.16 -3.54
CA LYS A 180 18.10 -1.51 -4.60
C LYS A 180 19.52 -1.09 -4.23
N ARG A 181 19.64 -0.05 -3.42
CA ARG A 181 20.94 0.47 -2.95
C ARG A 181 21.31 0.06 -1.51
N ASN A 182 20.75 -1.04 -1.00
CA ASN A 182 21.02 -1.55 0.36
C ASN A 182 20.86 -0.47 1.43
N GLY A 183 19.74 0.24 1.41
CA GLY A 183 19.45 1.34 2.34
C GLY A 183 19.68 0.92 3.79
N LYS A 184 20.73 1.49 4.41
CA LYS A 184 21.05 1.30 5.82
C LYS A 184 20.35 2.38 6.63
N GLY A 185 20.07 2.10 7.87
CA GLY A 185 19.90 3.12 8.91
C GLY A 185 18.49 3.47 9.32
N ILE A 186 17.43 3.38 8.50
CA ILE A 186 16.10 3.79 8.94
C ILE A 186 15.13 2.62 8.99
N ASP A 187 15.01 2.04 10.18
CA ASP A 187 14.11 0.91 10.42
C ASP A 187 12.65 1.23 10.07
N THR A 188 12.24 2.49 10.20
CA THR A 188 10.90 2.95 9.83
C THR A 188 10.60 2.74 8.34
N ILE A 189 11.54 3.10 7.44
CA ILE A 189 11.35 2.88 5.99
C ILE A 189 11.40 1.39 5.66
N LYS A 190 12.29 0.64 6.33
CA LYS A 190 12.36 -0.83 6.16
C LYS A 190 11.06 -1.52 6.56
N SER A 191 10.47 -1.10 7.69
CA SER A 191 9.20 -1.64 8.16
C SER A 191 8.05 -1.39 7.17
N ALA A 192 7.95 -0.15 6.66
CA ALA A 192 6.94 0.18 5.67
C ALA A 192 7.10 -0.68 4.40
N ARG A 193 8.32 -0.83 3.91
CA ARG A 193 8.57 -1.66 2.73
C ARG A 193 8.31 -3.14 2.97
N LYS A 194 8.81 -3.72 4.06
CA LYS A 194 8.58 -5.12 4.42
C LYS A 194 7.08 -5.45 4.44
N TRP A 195 6.25 -4.47 4.81
CA TRP A 195 4.82 -4.63 4.74
C TRP A 195 4.33 -4.85 3.30
N PHE A 196 4.83 -4.07 2.31
CA PHE A 196 4.49 -4.26 0.90
C PHE A 196 5.01 -5.59 0.35
N GLU A 197 6.19 -6.06 0.77
CA GLU A 197 6.72 -7.38 0.40
C GLU A 197 5.79 -8.49 0.85
N ASN A 198 5.25 -8.38 2.07
CA ASN A 198 4.35 -9.35 2.67
C ASN A 198 2.87 -9.19 2.24
N LEU A 199 2.52 -8.13 1.51
CA LEU A 199 1.17 -7.94 0.97
C LEU A 199 0.93 -8.94 -0.16
N ASN A 200 0.13 -9.97 0.09
CA ASN A 200 -0.21 -10.96 -0.91
C ASN A 200 -1.47 -10.56 -1.68
N ILE A 201 -1.34 -10.46 -3.00
CA ILE A 201 -2.43 -10.13 -3.92
C ILE A 201 -2.62 -11.30 -4.88
N ILE A 202 -3.82 -11.87 -4.89
CA ILE A 202 -4.15 -13.05 -5.69
C ILE A 202 -5.27 -12.67 -6.65
N PHE A 203 -5.01 -12.79 -7.94
CA PHE A 203 -6.02 -12.64 -8.98
C PHE A 203 -6.59 -14.01 -9.36
N PRO A 204 -7.86 -14.09 -9.80
CA PRO A 204 -8.48 -15.35 -10.22
C PRO A 204 -7.72 -16.11 -11.32
N ASN A 205 -7.06 -15.35 -12.19
CA ASN A 205 -6.26 -15.90 -13.30
C ASN A 205 -4.79 -16.15 -12.94
N THR A 206 -4.39 -15.90 -11.70
CA THR A 206 -3.05 -16.26 -11.25
C THR A 206 -3.03 -17.77 -11.05
N HIS A 207 -2.50 -18.50 -12.02
CA HIS A 207 -2.29 -19.94 -11.93
C HIS A 207 -1.22 -20.26 -10.86
N ARG A 208 -1.58 -20.14 -9.60
CA ARG A 208 -0.83 -20.77 -8.52
C ARG A 208 -1.35 -22.20 -8.36
N THR A 209 -0.98 -23.03 -9.31
CA THR A 209 -1.28 -24.48 -9.28
C THR A 209 -0.74 -25.16 -8.03
N ASP A 210 0.28 -24.58 -7.42
CA ASP A 210 0.93 -25.06 -6.19
C ASP A 210 0.18 -24.67 -4.91
N PHE A 211 -0.66 -23.61 -4.92
CA PHE A 211 -1.29 -23.09 -3.70
C PHE A 211 -2.26 -24.12 -3.06
N PRO A 212 -3.22 -24.72 -3.79
CA PRO A 212 -4.08 -25.76 -3.23
C PRO A 212 -3.28 -26.98 -2.75
N PHE A 213 -2.28 -27.39 -3.52
CA PHE A 213 -1.42 -28.51 -3.19
C PHE A 213 -0.62 -28.25 -1.91
N ARG A 214 -0.04 -27.05 -1.74
CA ARG A 214 0.69 -26.67 -0.54
C ARG A 214 -0.22 -26.54 0.69
N VAL A 215 -1.42 -26.01 0.54
CA VAL A 215 -2.40 -25.94 1.64
C VAL A 215 -2.75 -27.32 2.17
N VAL A 216 -2.84 -28.32 1.29
CA VAL A 216 -3.19 -29.69 1.67
C VAL A 216 -1.99 -30.46 2.24
N ASN A 217 -0.82 -30.34 1.60
CA ASN A 217 0.33 -31.22 1.85
C ASN A 217 1.46 -30.61 2.67
N ASP A 218 1.51 -29.28 2.80
CA ASP A 218 2.58 -28.58 3.54
C ASP A 218 2.03 -28.04 4.88
N THR A 219 2.35 -28.75 5.96
CA THR A 219 1.91 -28.38 7.32
C THR A 219 2.54 -27.04 7.76
N GLN A 220 3.79 -26.75 7.38
CA GLN A 220 4.43 -25.48 7.70
C GLN A 220 3.78 -24.34 6.93
N PHE A 221 3.47 -24.52 5.66
CA PHE A 221 2.73 -23.55 4.85
C PHE A 221 1.34 -23.31 5.42
N ARG A 222 0.62 -24.37 5.81
CA ARG A 222 -0.71 -24.28 6.43
C ARG A 222 -0.68 -23.57 7.78
N THR A 223 0.31 -23.87 8.62
CA THR A 223 0.53 -23.19 9.90
C THR A 223 0.94 -21.74 9.67
N GLY A 224 1.81 -21.47 8.69
CA GLY A 224 2.17 -20.13 8.25
C GLY A 224 0.96 -19.36 7.73
N CYS A 225 0.09 -19.96 6.92
CA CYS A 225 -1.16 -19.33 6.52
C CYS A 225 -2.07 -19.03 7.70
N ARG A 226 -2.18 -19.92 8.70
CA ARG A 226 -2.93 -19.67 9.93
C ARG A 226 -2.32 -18.57 10.78
N SER A 227 -1.00 -18.53 10.92
CA SER A 227 -0.29 -17.48 11.65
C SER A 227 -0.31 -16.14 10.89
N GLN A 228 -0.26 -16.16 9.56
CA GLN A 228 -0.38 -14.98 8.73
C GLN A 228 -1.82 -14.45 8.65
N LEU A 229 -2.84 -15.31 8.74
CA LEU A 229 -4.23 -14.86 8.97
C LEU A 229 -4.38 -14.14 10.31
N GLY A 230 -3.45 -14.34 11.24
CA GLY A 230 -3.32 -13.57 12.48
C GLY A 230 -2.51 -12.28 12.34
N MET A 231 -1.65 -12.14 11.34
CA MET A 231 -0.70 -11.02 11.19
C MET A 231 -0.72 -10.31 9.82
N GLY A 232 -1.36 -10.85 8.80
CA GLY A 232 -1.37 -10.30 7.45
C GLY A 232 -2.75 -10.20 6.84
N ASN A 233 -3.00 -9.14 6.10
CA ASN A 233 -4.24 -8.99 5.33
C ASN A 233 -4.15 -9.84 4.07
N LEU A 234 -4.96 -10.88 4.01
CA LEU A 234 -5.15 -11.69 2.82
C LEU A 234 -6.43 -11.21 2.14
N PHE A 235 -6.32 -10.63 0.95
CA PHE A 235 -7.47 -10.18 0.19
C PHE A 235 -7.87 -11.23 -0.85
N TYR A 236 -9.04 -11.80 -0.69
CA TYR A 236 -9.68 -12.65 -1.70
C TYR A 236 -10.84 -11.90 -2.33
N VAL A 237 -10.90 -11.92 -3.65
CA VAL A 237 -12.11 -11.54 -4.38
C VAL A 237 -12.74 -12.82 -4.90
N TYR A 238 -13.88 -13.18 -4.35
CA TYR A 238 -14.68 -14.30 -4.85
C TYR A 238 -15.59 -13.80 -5.99
N TRP A 239 -15.54 -14.48 -7.12
CA TRP A 239 -16.47 -14.29 -8.22
C TRP A 239 -17.62 -15.28 -8.02
N GLY A 240 -18.72 -14.83 -7.43
CA GLY A 240 -19.98 -15.55 -7.54
C GLY A 240 -20.48 -15.44 -8.99
N ARG A 241 -20.91 -16.58 -9.56
CA ARG A 241 -21.63 -16.61 -10.85
C ARG A 241 -23.00 -15.95 -10.68
#